data_90ef3981ed5af42233617bdbd8ca3477
#
_entry.id   90ef3981ed5af42233617bdbd8ca3477
#
_cell.length_a   1.000
_cell.length_b   1.000
_cell.length_c   1.000
_cell.angle_alpha   90.00
_cell.angle_beta   90.00
_cell.angle_gamma   90.00
#
_symmetry.space_group_name_H-M   'P 1'
#
loop_
_entity.id
_entity.type
_entity.pdbx_description
1 polymer ?
#
loop_
_entity_poly.entity_id
_entity_poly.type
_entity_poly.pdbx_seq_one_letter_code
_entity_poly.pdbx_strand_id
1 'polypeptide(L)'
;KYYNDFIGSEKVSQVTCFSPVRFNRYQKGQTMRIHCDHIKTLFEGEVKGIPVLSIIINFNDDYKGGDLIFWDDYKVDLGEGDVVVFPSLFLFPHRIEEVTENIRYSGVAWGC
;
A
#
# COMPACT_ATOMS: atom_id res chain seq x y z
N LYS A 1 12.93 -2.60 -9.62
CA LYS A 1 13.99 -3.54 -10.03
C LYS A 1 13.62 -4.99 -9.69
N TYR A 2 13.43 -5.34 -8.43
CA TYR A 2 13.14 -6.71 -8.01
C TYR A 2 11.91 -7.31 -8.65
N TYR A 3 10.85 -6.54 -8.79
CA TYR A 3 9.65 -7.00 -9.49
C TYR A 3 9.93 -7.36 -10.94
N ASN A 4 10.60 -6.46 -11.65
CA ASN A 4 10.91 -6.66 -13.06
C ASN A 4 11.90 -7.83 -13.26
N ASP A 5 12.88 -7.98 -12.38
CA ASP A 5 13.80 -9.12 -12.39
C ASP A 5 13.06 -10.44 -12.11
N PHE A 6 12.08 -10.43 -11.20
CA PHE A 6 11.30 -11.62 -10.85
C PHE A 6 10.44 -12.11 -12.01
N ILE A 7 9.75 -11.22 -12.71
CA ILE A 7 8.94 -11.60 -13.88
C ILE A 7 9.80 -11.94 -15.09
N GLY A 8 11.11 -11.68 -15.02
CA GLY A 8 12.13 -12.22 -15.92
C GLY A 8 12.02 -11.75 -17.36
N SER A 9 11.48 -10.56 -17.63
CA SER A 9 11.14 -10.40 -18.99
C SER A 9 11.04 -8.98 -19.52
N GLU A 10 11.81 -8.74 -20.51
CA GLU A 10 11.62 -7.65 -21.45
C GLU A 10 10.30 -7.72 -22.22
N LYS A 11 9.55 -8.83 -22.08
CA LYS A 11 8.36 -9.13 -22.89
C LYS A 11 7.06 -9.12 -22.09
N VAL A 12 7.16 -9.07 -20.77
CA VAL A 12 6.00 -8.99 -19.87
C VAL A 12 5.89 -7.56 -19.36
N SER A 13 4.71 -7.15 -19.00
CA SER A 13 4.45 -5.81 -18.46
C SER A 13 5.39 -5.48 -17.32
N GLN A 14 6.21 -4.48 -17.51
CA GLN A 14 7.13 -3.97 -16.50
C GLN A 14 6.47 -2.80 -15.76
N VAL A 15 6.86 -2.62 -14.51
CA VAL A 15 6.57 -1.38 -13.79
C VAL A 15 7.47 -0.29 -14.36
N THR A 16 6.87 0.70 -14.99
CA THR A 16 7.55 1.76 -15.71
C THR A 16 7.46 3.11 -15.02
N CYS A 17 6.50 3.26 -14.10
CA CYS A 17 6.29 4.51 -13.39
C CYS A 17 5.75 4.25 -11.98
N PHE A 18 5.88 5.25 -11.14
CA PHE A 18 5.31 5.26 -9.80
C PHE A 18 4.53 6.55 -9.58
N SER A 19 3.43 6.44 -8.86
CA SER A 19 2.72 7.61 -8.39
C SER A 19 3.56 8.37 -7.35
N PRO A 20 3.29 9.66 -7.12
CA PRO A 20 3.77 10.33 -5.92
C PRO A 20 3.32 9.60 -4.67
N VAL A 21 4.10 9.70 -3.60
CA VAL A 21 3.72 9.15 -2.30
C VAL A 21 2.63 10.02 -1.69
N ARG A 22 1.51 9.40 -1.35
CA ARG A 22 0.46 10.03 -0.56
C ARG A 22 0.71 9.74 0.92
N PHE A 23 0.83 10.79 1.73
CA PHE A 23 1.03 10.68 3.16
C PHE A 23 -0.30 10.56 3.89
N ASN A 24 -0.39 9.60 4.79
CA ASN A 24 -1.53 9.37 5.64
C ASN A 24 -1.15 9.54 7.10
N ARG A 25 -2.07 10.16 7.84
CA ARG A 25 -1.94 10.35 9.28
C ARG A 25 -3.19 9.77 9.95
N TYR A 26 -2.99 8.75 10.78
CA TYR A 26 -4.06 8.10 11.52
C TYR A 26 -3.97 8.52 12.98
N GLN A 27 -4.93 9.30 13.44
CA GLN A 27 -5.10 9.65 14.84
C GLN A 27 -5.86 8.55 15.58
N LYS A 28 -5.86 8.62 16.90
CA LYS A 28 -6.66 7.73 17.74
C LYS A 28 -8.12 7.71 17.27
N GLY A 29 -8.65 6.51 17.12
CA GLY A 29 -10.01 6.28 16.65
C GLY A 29 -10.18 6.19 15.14
N GLN A 30 -9.15 6.52 14.37
CA GLN A 30 -9.22 6.44 12.91
C GLN A 30 -8.90 5.05 12.40
N THR A 31 -9.59 4.68 11.35
CA THR A 31 -9.46 3.38 10.66
C THR A 31 -9.45 3.59 9.16
N MET A 32 -9.09 2.54 8.44
CA MET A 32 -9.41 2.42 7.02
C MET A 32 -10.23 1.16 6.82
N ARG A 33 -11.41 1.33 6.20
CA ARG A 33 -12.31 0.21 5.92
C ARG A 33 -11.65 -0.81 5.00
N ILE A 34 -12.10 -2.04 5.09
CA ILE A 34 -11.66 -3.08 4.16
C ILE A 34 -11.94 -2.66 2.71
N HIS A 35 -10.93 -2.79 1.88
CA HIS A 35 -11.00 -2.44 0.46
C HIS A 35 -9.90 -3.17 -0.31
N CYS A 36 -10.00 -3.08 -1.62
CA CYS A 36 -8.94 -3.47 -2.55
C CYS A 36 -8.45 -2.22 -3.28
N ASP A 37 -7.18 -2.18 -3.57
CA ASP A 37 -6.59 -1.09 -4.36
C ASP A 37 -6.85 -1.28 -5.88
N HIS A 38 -7.97 -1.91 -6.19
CA HIS A 38 -8.39 -2.10 -7.56
C HIS A 38 -8.93 -0.78 -8.13
N ILE A 39 -8.09 -0.07 -8.85
CA ILE A 39 -8.45 1.19 -9.48
C ILE A 39 -9.11 0.88 -10.83
N LYS A 40 -10.34 1.33 -10.98
CA LYS A 40 -11.16 1.10 -12.17
C LYS A 40 -10.88 2.09 -13.30
N THR A 41 -10.16 3.16 -13.00
CA THR A 41 -9.84 4.21 -13.97
C THR A 41 -8.35 4.31 -14.18
N LEU A 42 -7.95 4.69 -15.38
CA LEU A 42 -6.56 4.98 -15.69
C LEU A 42 -6.10 6.23 -14.92
N PHE A 43 -4.84 6.25 -14.52
CA PHE A 43 -4.22 7.49 -14.10
C PHE A 43 -4.20 8.47 -15.27
N GLU A 44 -4.55 9.70 -14.98
CA GLU A 44 -4.53 10.81 -15.95
C GLU A 44 -3.46 11.83 -15.55
N GLY A 45 -3.00 12.62 -16.52
CA GLY A 45 -1.99 13.64 -16.28
C GLY A 45 -0.58 13.18 -16.63
N GLU A 46 0.41 13.57 -15.84
CA GLU A 46 1.82 13.25 -16.09
C GLU A 46 2.14 11.78 -15.88
N VAL A 47 1.49 11.16 -14.88
CA VAL A 47 1.61 9.73 -14.62
C VAL A 47 0.40 9.02 -15.19
N LYS A 48 0.64 8.18 -16.18
CA LYS A 48 -0.41 7.41 -16.87
C LYS A 48 -0.17 5.92 -16.70
N GLY A 49 -1.24 5.17 -16.54
CA GLY A 49 -1.18 3.72 -16.49
C GLY A 49 -2.22 3.14 -15.55
N ILE A 50 -2.20 1.82 -15.45
CA ILE A 50 -3.04 1.06 -14.52
C ILE A 50 -2.15 0.62 -13.36
N PRO A 51 -2.48 0.94 -12.11
CA PRO A 51 -1.74 0.43 -10.98
C PRO A 51 -1.72 -1.10 -10.95
N VAL A 52 -0.53 -1.65 -10.79
CA VAL A 52 -0.32 -3.10 -10.67
C VAL A 52 0.30 -3.48 -9.34
N LEU A 53 1.01 -2.54 -8.70
CA LEU A 53 1.60 -2.72 -7.38
C LEU A 53 1.12 -1.62 -6.43
N SER A 54 0.76 -2.03 -5.23
CA SER A 54 0.53 -1.13 -4.09
C SER A 54 1.73 -1.19 -3.16
N ILE A 55 2.14 -0.04 -2.67
CA ILE A 55 3.31 0.12 -1.80
C ILE A 55 2.84 0.88 -0.56
N ILE A 56 3.00 0.29 0.61
CA ILE A 56 2.72 0.95 1.89
C ILE A 56 4.04 1.09 2.65
N ILE A 57 4.33 2.31 3.08
CA ILE A 57 5.51 2.63 3.86
C ILE A 57 5.06 2.99 5.27
N ASN A 58 5.67 2.37 6.28
CA ASN A 58 5.40 2.69 7.67
C ASN A 58 6.49 3.62 8.20
N PHE A 59 6.12 4.85 8.62
CA PHE A 59 7.09 5.87 9.00
C PHE A 59 7.44 5.88 10.49
N ASN A 60 6.59 5.29 11.33
CA ASN A 60 6.82 5.23 12.77
C ASN A 60 6.24 3.94 13.36
N ASP A 61 6.64 3.61 14.57
CA ASP A 61 6.14 2.45 15.31
C ASP A 61 5.81 2.75 16.78
N ASP A 62 5.78 4.04 17.15
CA ASP A 62 5.48 4.50 18.50
C ASP A 62 3.96 4.67 18.77
N TYR A 63 3.14 3.93 18.06
CA TYR A 63 1.68 3.91 18.20
C TYR A 63 1.19 2.51 18.57
N LYS A 64 -0.05 2.43 19.04
CA LYS A 64 -0.76 1.16 19.27
C LYS A 64 -2.02 1.09 18.43
N GLY A 65 -2.41 -0.14 18.06
CA GLY A 65 -3.42 -0.35 17.05
C GLY A 65 -2.91 0.00 15.67
N GLY A 66 -3.79 0.40 14.77
CA GLY A 66 -3.41 0.79 13.42
C GLY A 66 -2.79 -0.34 12.60
N ASP A 67 -3.11 -1.58 12.92
CA ASP A 67 -2.56 -2.75 12.25
C ASP A 67 -3.08 -2.86 10.81
N LEU A 68 -2.19 -3.24 9.91
CA LEU A 68 -2.54 -3.59 8.54
C LEU A 68 -2.95 -5.07 8.51
N ILE A 69 -4.18 -5.33 8.14
CA ILE A 69 -4.77 -6.68 8.09
C ILE A 69 -5.16 -6.98 6.65
N PHE A 70 -4.65 -8.08 6.12
CA PHE A 70 -5.07 -8.63 4.84
C PHE A 70 -6.08 -9.74 5.05
N TRP A 71 -7.02 -9.85 4.14
CA TRP A 71 -8.11 -10.82 4.19
C TRP A 71 -8.87 -10.69 5.51
N ASP A 72 -9.12 -11.78 6.18
CA ASP A 72 -9.86 -11.73 7.45
C ASP A 72 -8.96 -11.42 8.65
N ASP A 73 -7.76 -11.99 8.69
CA ASP A 73 -6.97 -12.04 9.91
C ASP A 73 -5.44 -12.00 9.72
N TYR A 74 -4.95 -11.85 8.52
CA TYR A 74 -3.50 -11.82 8.30
C TYR A 74 -2.92 -10.45 8.66
N LYS A 75 -2.37 -10.37 9.86
CA LYS A 75 -1.69 -9.16 10.36
C LYS A 75 -0.28 -9.08 9.81
N VAL A 76 0.06 -7.93 9.25
CA VAL A 76 1.43 -7.62 8.82
C VAL A 76 2.16 -6.90 9.94
N ASP A 77 3.28 -7.46 10.38
CA ASP A 77 4.18 -6.78 11.32
C ASP A 77 4.96 -5.69 10.61
N LEU A 78 4.73 -4.44 11.02
CA LEU A 78 5.39 -3.27 10.45
C LEU A 78 6.08 -2.46 11.53
N GLY A 79 7.40 -2.39 11.45
CA GLY A 79 8.22 -1.45 12.22
C GLY A 79 8.42 -0.14 11.46
N GLU A 80 9.11 0.79 12.10
CA GLU A 80 9.53 2.03 11.48
C GLU A 80 10.43 1.77 10.27
N GLY A 81 10.08 2.35 9.13
CA GLY A 81 10.83 2.22 7.89
C GLY A 81 10.51 0.96 7.08
N ASP A 82 9.62 0.10 7.57
CA ASP A 82 9.22 -1.09 6.81
C ASP A 82 8.31 -0.72 5.64
N VAL A 83 8.40 -1.51 4.60
CA VAL A 83 7.65 -1.35 3.36
C VAL A 83 6.96 -2.66 3.02
N VAL A 84 5.68 -2.57 2.70
CA VAL A 84 4.89 -3.69 2.16
C VAL A 84 4.56 -3.41 0.71
N VAL A 85 4.80 -4.40 -0.13
CA VAL A 85 4.47 -4.36 -1.55
C VAL A 85 3.53 -5.52 -1.86
N PHE A 86 2.44 -5.23 -2.51
CA PHE A 86 1.45 -6.24 -2.90
C PHE A 86 0.76 -5.87 -4.21
N PRO A 87 0.21 -6.85 -4.92
CA PRO A 87 -0.55 -6.56 -6.15
C PRO A 87 -1.80 -5.72 -5.87
N SER A 88 -2.03 -4.72 -6.72
CA SER A 88 -3.23 -3.85 -6.64
C SER A 88 -4.43 -4.58 -7.26
N LEU A 89 -4.85 -5.69 -6.66
CA LEU A 89 -5.91 -6.56 -7.19
C LEU A 89 -7.03 -6.76 -6.17
N PHE A 90 -8.18 -7.19 -6.68
CA PHE A 90 -9.32 -7.58 -5.84
C PHE A 90 -9.05 -8.80 -4.95
N LEU A 91 -7.98 -9.56 -5.20
CA LEU A 91 -7.56 -10.69 -4.37
C LEU A 91 -6.81 -10.29 -3.08
N PHE A 92 -6.50 -9.00 -2.91
CA PHE A 92 -5.76 -8.47 -1.76
C PHE A 92 -6.58 -7.43 -0.99
N PRO A 93 -7.76 -7.79 -0.46
CA PRO A 93 -8.51 -6.90 0.41
C PRO A 93 -7.75 -6.68 1.71
N HIS A 94 -7.73 -5.45 2.17
CA HIS A 94 -7.02 -5.08 3.38
C HIS A 94 -7.73 -3.94 4.10
N ARG A 95 -7.40 -3.79 5.38
CA ARG A 95 -7.92 -2.72 6.23
C ARG A 95 -6.84 -2.25 7.19
N ILE A 96 -7.05 -1.07 7.72
CA ILE A 96 -6.28 -0.55 8.85
C ILE A 96 -7.17 -0.56 10.08
N GLU A 97 -6.75 -1.28 11.11
CA GLU A 97 -7.44 -1.31 12.40
C GLU A 97 -7.35 0.05 13.11
N GLU A 98 -8.23 0.26 14.06
CA GLU A 98 -8.28 1.49 14.84
C GLU A 98 -6.95 1.76 15.55
N VAL A 99 -6.43 2.97 15.42
CA VAL A 99 -5.32 3.44 16.25
C VAL A 99 -5.83 3.74 17.65
N THR A 100 -5.25 3.10 18.66
CA THR A 100 -5.71 3.22 20.06
C THR A 100 -4.84 4.15 20.89
N GLU A 101 -3.57 4.32 20.54
CA GLU A 101 -2.65 5.26 21.19
C GLU A 101 -1.73 5.91 20.16
N ASN A 102 -1.47 7.20 20.38
CA ASN A 102 -0.58 8.01 19.54
C ASN A 102 -1.06 8.13 18.09
N ILE A 103 -0.15 8.41 17.18
CA ILE A 103 -0.44 8.68 15.78
C ILE A 103 0.37 7.75 14.91
N ARG A 104 -0.28 7.14 13.92
CA ARG A 104 0.39 6.38 12.86
C ARG A 104 0.59 7.24 11.63
N TYR A 105 1.82 7.30 11.16
CA TYR A 105 2.18 7.92 9.88
C TYR A 105 2.56 6.87 8.86
N SER A 106 1.99 6.95 7.69
CA SER A 106 2.30 6.04 6.59
C SER A 106 2.31 6.76 5.25
N GLY A 107 2.92 6.12 4.28
CA GLY A 107 2.87 6.55 2.89
C GLY A 107 2.27 5.47 2.02
N VAL A 108 1.58 5.87 0.96
CA VAL A 108 1.04 4.97 -0.06
C VAL A 108 1.46 5.46 -1.43
N ALA A 109 1.94 4.53 -2.24
CA ALA A 109 2.25 4.77 -3.63
C ALA A 109 1.84 3.56 -4.48
N TRP A 110 1.72 3.77 -5.77
CA TRP A 110 1.38 2.71 -6.72
C TRP A 110 2.40 2.66 -7.86
N GLY A 111 2.75 1.44 -8.24
CA GLY A 111 3.50 1.17 -9.47
C GLY A 111 2.54 0.85 -10.61
N CYS A 112 2.82 1.37 -11.76
CA CYS A 112 2.01 1.19 -12.97
C CYS A 112 2.82 0.81 -14.21
#